data_69a5130acd198801c5bb6d54f33445cc
#
_entry.id   69a5130acd198801c5bb6d54f33445cc
#
_cell.length_a   1.000
_cell.length_b   1.000
_cell.length_c   1.000
_cell.angle_alpha   90.00
_cell.angle_beta   90.00
_cell.angle_gamma   90.00
#
_symmetry.space_group_name_H-M   'P 1'
#
loop_
_entity.id
_entity.type
_entity.pdbx_description
1 polymer ?
#
loop_
_entity_poly.entity_id
_entity_poly.type
_entity_poly.pdbx_seq_one_letter_code
_entity_poly.pdbx_strand_id
1 'polypeptide(L)'
;MDVEWLGVGDVRCGFLVDGLLKTAHVFHNDNQNSTTYMRSAILPLRYEIFNKGVTTSNTAMRQICSTVISEGGYSQVNQTRSASNPLTGKNLANGVDNPMVSIRLKNGRTNAVVVPAIVDLYGLQANAYKFRIFENVTSLTGASWQTTDSLSAVEYDLSATAMTGGTLLREGIFKGLEVAKELMLRDEMNGSIQLTRKINAANGDIFTIAIEPTTNNDDAIVALSWQEHIN
;
A
#
# COMPACT_ATOMS: atom_id res chain seq x y z
N MET A 1 -7.19 -18.66 18.29
CA MET A 1 -6.63 -18.13 19.55
C MET A 1 -6.99 -16.67 19.58
N ASP A 2 -7.50 -16.22 20.69
CA ASP A 2 -7.91 -14.85 20.93
C ASP A 2 -7.08 -14.33 22.13
N VAL A 3 -6.53 -13.12 22.02
CA VAL A 3 -5.55 -12.57 22.97
C VAL A 3 -5.93 -11.14 23.29
N GLU A 4 -6.19 -10.85 24.54
CA GLU A 4 -6.30 -9.47 25.01
C GLU A 4 -4.89 -8.88 25.21
N TRP A 5 -4.47 -8.04 24.30
CA TRP A 5 -3.08 -7.60 24.22
C TRP A 5 -2.58 -6.82 25.43
N LEU A 6 -3.41 -6.23 26.23
CA LEU A 6 -2.96 -5.46 27.44
C LEU A 6 -1.99 -6.23 28.35
N GLY A 7 -1.72 -7.49 28.03
CA GLY A 7 -0.69 -8.30 28.68
C GLY A 7 -1.08 -8.82 30.05
N VAL A 8 -2.30 -8.57 30.47
CA VAL A 8 -2.88 -9.02 31.75
C VAL A 8 -4.24 -9.69 31.57
N GLY A 9 -4.79 -9.64 30.35
CA GLY A 9 -6.07 -10.27 30.03
C GLY A 9 -5.93 -11.76 29.72
N ASP A 10 -7.06 -12.42 29.58
CA ASP A 10 -7.14 -13.84 29.28
C ASP A 10 -6.73 -14.16 27.83
N VAL A 11 -6.18 -15.36 27.63
CA VAL A 11 -5.92 -15.92 26.31
C VAL A 11 -6.82 -17.11 26.09
N ARG A 12 -7.71 -17.03 25.11
CA ARG A 12 -8.63 -18.11 24.74
C ARG A 12 -8.10 -18.89 23.55
N CYS A 13 -8.03 -20.20 23.66
CA CYS A 13 -7.67 -21.10 22.57
C CYS A 13 -8.86 -21.99 22.25
N GLY A 14 -9.14 -22.20 20.97
CA GLY A 14 -10.28 -22.98 20.54
C GLY A 14 -10.27 -23.31 19.07
N PHE A 15 -11.38 -23.93 18.65
CA PHE A 15 -11.63 -24.30 17.27
C PHE A 15 -12.81 -23.47 16.72
N LEU A 16 -12.68 -23.06 15.48
CA LEU A 16 -13.79 -22.44 14.77
C LEU A 16 -14.67 -23.54 14.15
N VAL A 17 -15.91 -23.63 14.61
CA VAL A 17 -16.90 -24.60 14.11
C VAL A 17 -18.13 -23.82 13.70
N ASP A 18 -18.51 -23.93 12.45
CA ASP A 18 -19.68 -23.23 11.87
C ASP A 18 -19.67 -21.71 12.13
N GLY A 19 -18.48 -21.09 12.02
CA GLY A 19 -18.31 -19.65 12.24
C GLY A 19 -18.27 -19.21 13.71
N LEU A 20 -18.41 -20.15 14.67
CA LEU A 20 -18.36 -19.86 16.10
C LEU A 20 -17.09 -20.40 16.74
N LEU A 21 -16.41 -19.58 17.54
CA LEU A 21 -15.27 -20.01 18.33
C LEU A 21 -15.75 -20.94 19.48
N LYS A 22 -15.40 -22.20 19.41
CA LYS A 22 -15.55 -23.18 20.49
C LYS A 22 -14.28 -23.20 21.33
N THR A 23 -14.32 -22.53 22.47
CA THR A 23 -13.16 -22.44 23.38
C THR A 23 -12.83 -23.82 23.93
N ALA A 24 -11.59 -24.21 23.75
CA ALA A 24 -11.04 -25.49 24.30
C ALA A 24 -10.28 -25.24 25.58
N HIS A 25 -9.63 -24.08 25.72
CA HIS A 25 -8.86 -23.72 26.90
C HIS A 25 -8.78 -22.20 27.06
N VAL A 26 -8.74 -21.75 28.32
CA VAL A 26 -8.50 -20.35 28.69
C VAL A 26 -7.29 -20.30 29.61
N PHE A 27 -6.30 -19.50 29.22
CA PHE A 27 -5.20 -19.13 30.12
C PHE A 27 -5.61 -17.86 30.87
N HIS A 28 -5.92 -18.01 32.14
CA HIS A 28 -6.30 -16.89 32.99
C HIS A 28 -5.05 -16.14 33.45
N ASN A 29 -4.89 -14.93 33.00
CA ASN A 29 -3.79 -14.05 33.39
C ASN A 29 -4.28 -12.85 34.23
N ASP A 30 -5.59 -12.58 34.23
CA ASP A 30 -6.20 -11.51 34.95
C ASP A 30 -6.03 -11.69 36.48
N ASN A 31 -5.52 -10.66 37.14
CA ASN A 31 -5.22 -10.64 38.59
C ASN A 31 -4.29 -11.77 39.09
N GLN A 32 -3.63 -12.52 38.19
CA GLN A 32 -2.75 -13.61 38.58
C GLN A 32 -1.27 -13.30 38.31
N ASN A 33 -0.98 -12.49 37.31
CA ASN A 33 0.38 -12.14 36.93
C ASN A 33 0.72 -10.71 37.40
N SER A 34 1.84 -10.56 38.08
CA SER A 34 2.38 -9.26 38.48
C SER A 34 3.10 -8.55 37.33
N THR A 35 3.34 -9.23 36.23
CA THR A 35 4.02 -8.68 35.03
C THR A 35 3.27 -9.08 33.79
N THR A 36 3.37 -8.27 32.74
CA THR A 36 2.76 -8.57 31.44
C THR A 36 3.40 -9.81 30.83
N TYR A 37 2.58 -10.77 30.37
CA TYR A 37 3.05 -11.95 29.65
C TYR A 37 3.50 -11.65 28.21
N MET A 38 3.05 -10.52 27.65
CA MET A 38 3.39 -10.04 26.32
C MET A 38 3.85 -8.58 26.38
N ARG A 39 5.06 -8.29 25.94
CA ARG A 39 5.64 -6.94 26.03
C ARG A 39 5.35 -6.07 24.80
N SER A 40 4.85 -6.63 23.72
CA SER A 40 4.60 -5.94 22.45
C SER A 40 3.39 -6.51 21.74
N ALA A 41 2.55 -5.63 21.15
CA ALA A 41 1.45 -6.04 20.28
C ALA A 41 1.93 -6.52 18.89
N ILE A 42 3.16 -6.19 18.54
CA ILE A 42 3.71 -6.40 17.18
C ILE A 42 4.59 -7.66 17.22
N LEU A 43 4.01 -8.80 17.53
CA LEU A 43 4.70 -10.07 17.43
C LEU A 43 4.33 -10.78 16.14
N PRO A 44 5.33 -11.32 15.40
CA PRO A 44 5.05 -12.10 14.21
C PRO A 44 4.38 -13.43 14.59
N LEU A 45 3.52 -13.93 13.71
CA LEU A 45 3.09 -15.32 13.78
C LEU A 45 4.31 -16.22 13.62
N ARG A 46 4.50 -17.11 14.59
CA ARG A 46 5.62 -18.07 14.60
C ARG A 46 5.10 -19.48 14.71
N TYR A 47 5.61 -20.32 13.86
CA TYR A 47 5.41 -21.77 13.91
C TYR A 47 6.76 -22.43 14.14
N GLU A 48 6.83 -23.29 15.13
CA GLU A 48 8.09 -23.93 15.50
C GLU A 48 7.86 -25.37 15.88
N ILE A 49 8.73 -26.27 15.40
CA ILE A 49 8.89 -27.61 15.92
C ILE A 49 10.25 -27.65 16.63
N PHE A 50 10.25 -28.03 17.88
CA PHE A 50 11.45 -28.17 18.67
C PHE A 50 11.54 -29.56 19.27
N ASN A 51 12.67 -30.27 19.02
CA ASN A 51 12.96 -31.55 19.58
C ASN A 51 13.83 -31.39 20.83
N LYS A 52 13.38 -31.93 21.97
CA LYS A 52 14.14 -31.90 23.22
C LYS A 52 15.20 -33.02 23.33
N GLY A 53 15.32 -33.88 22.33
CA GLY A 53 16.28 -34.99 22.28
C GLY A 53 16.48 -35.50 20.86
N VAL A 54 17.33 -36.53 20.73
CA VAL A 54 17.58 -37.17 19.44
C VAL A 54 16.33 -37.92 19.00
N THR A 55 15.87 -37.66 17.77
CA THR A 55 14.75 -38.37 17.16
C THR A 55 15.23 -39.43 16.18
N THR A 56 14.48 -40.49 16.05
CA THR A 56 14.78 -41.60 15.14
C THR A 56 14.35 -41.33 13.69
N SER A 57 13.57 -40.27 13.47
CA SER A 57 13.07 -39.89 12.16
C SER A 57 12.90 -38.35 12.06
N ASN A 58 12.95 -37.83 10.83
CA ASN A 58 12.65 -36.41 10.57
C ASN A 58 11.17 -36.14 10.80
N THR A 59 10.89 -35.06 11.54
CA THR A 59 9.53 -34.55 11.74
C THR A 59 9.35 -33.26 10.97
N ALA A 60 8.22 -33.13 10.30
CA ALA A 60 7.90 -31.92 9.54
C ALA A 60 6.54 -31.37 9.99
N MET A 61 6.45 -30.06 10.11
CA MET A 61 5.19 -29.32 10.27
C MET A 61 4.86 -28.63 8.96
N ARG A 62 3.61 -28.77 8.51
CA ARG A 62 3.11 -28.05 7.33
C ARG A 62 2.13 -27.00 7.78
N GLN A 63 2.45 -25.75 7.49
CA GLN A 63 1.51 -24.64 7.63
C GLN A 63 0.76 -24.47 6.31
N ILE A 64 -0.58 -24.34 6.38
CA ILE A 64 -1.43 -24.13 5.21
C ILE A 64 -1.77 -22.66 5.07
N CYS A 65 -2.32 -22.05 6.11
CA CYS A 65 -2.59 -20.61 6.15
C CYS A 65 -2.70 -20.14 7.60
N SER A 66 -2.52 -18.84 7.79
CA SER A 66 -2.78 -18.17 9.06
C SER A 66 -3.12 -16.72 8.82
N THR A 67 -3.91 -16.12 9.70
CA THR A 67 -4.25 -14.72 9.69
C THR A 67 -4.28 -14.18 11.12
N VAL A 68 -4.01 -12.88 11.25
CA VAL A 68 -4.20 -12.13 12.49
C VAL A 68 -5.30 -11.13 12.24
N ILE A 69 -6.28 -11.08 13.14
CA ILE A 69 -7.42 -10.18 13.06
C ILE A 69 -7.44 -9.35 14.33
N SER A 70 -7.62 -8.04 14.22
CA SER A 70 -7.89 -7.15 15.34
C SER A 70 -9.39 -6.98 15.51
N GLU A 71 -9.92 -7.30 16.69
CA GLU A 71 -11.34 -7.18 17.00
C GLU A 71 -11.75 -5.75 17.39
N GLY A 72 -10.81 -4.92 17.85
CA GLY A 72 -11.08 -3.57 18.35
C GLY A 72 -11.34 -2.51 17.29
N GLY A 73 -11.38 -2.89 16.01
CA GLY A 73 -11.33 -1.96 14.90
C GLY A 73 -9.93 -1.36 14.76
N TYR A 74 -9.59 -0.94 13.58
CA TYR A 74 -8.29 -0.33 13.29
C TYR A 74 -8.48 1.17 13.09
N SER A 75 -8.18 1.96 14.13
CA SER A 75 -8.05 3.40 14.00
C SER A 75 -6.65 3.68 13.47
N GLN A 76 -6.53 3.74 12.17
CA GLN A 76 -5.27 4.14 11.54
C GLN A 76 -5.04 5.63 11.75
N VAL A 77 -4.04 5.98 12.54
CA VAL A 77 -3.48 7.32 12.51
C VAL A 77 -2.61 7.40 11.25
N ASN A 78 -3.24 7.76 10.15
CA ASN A 78 -2.56 7.87 8.86
C ASN A 78 -2.07 9.29 8.66
N GLN A 79 -0.87 9.41 8.12
CA GLN A 79 -0.42 10.68 7.57
C GLN A 79 -0.79 10.72 6.09
N THR A 80 -1.63 11.69 5.71
CA THR A 80 -1.95 11.96 4.31
C THR A 80 -0.92 12.91 3.74
N ARG A 81 -0.42 12.58 2.56
CA ARG A 81 0.50 13.38 1.78
C ARG A 81 0.04 13.46 0.35
N SER A 82 0.56 14.44 -0.39
CA SER A 82 0.22 14.63 -1.79
C SER A 82 1.39 15.19 -2.60
N ALA A 83 1.35 14.97 -3.90
CA ALA A 83 2.22 15.61 -4.88
C ALA A 83 1.39 15.94 -6.13
N SER A 84 1.71 17.05 -6.78
CA SER A 84 1.04 17.49 -8.02
C SER A 84 2.01 18.10 -9.00
N ASN A 85 1.67 18.00 -10.29
CA ASN A 85 2.34 18.80 -11.30
C ASN A 85 2.09 20.29 -11.05
N PRO A 86 2.99 21.19 -11.55
CA PRO A 86 2.77 22.63 -11.50
C PRO A 86 1.47 23.04 -12.19
N LEU A 87 0.90 24.18 -11.81
CA LEU A 87 -0.33 24.72 -12.44
C LEU A 87 -0.15 25.08 -13.92
N THR A 88 1.07 25.24 -14.39
CA THR A 88 1.39 25.37 -15.82
C THR A 88 1.15 24.09 -16.61
N GLY A 89 0.95 22.96 -15.91
CA GLY A 89 0.81 21.65 -16.49
C GLY A 89 2.14 21.02 -16.91
N LYS A 90 2.04 19.77 -17.35
CA LYS A 90 3.13 19.02 -17.98
C LYS A 90 2.75 18.81 -19.44
N ASN A 91 3.68 19.15 -20.35
CA ASN A 91 3.49 18.97 -21.79
C ASN A 91 3.51 17.49 -22.17
N LEU A 92 2.56 17.07 -23.01
CA LEU A 92 2.26 15.69 -23.32
C LEU A 92 2.41 15.41 -24.82
N ALA A 93 2.92 14.23 -25.13
CA ALA A 93 2.96 13.69 -26.47
C ALA A 93 1.76 12.75 -26.72
N ASN A 94 1.12 12.87 -27.87
CA ASN A 94 0.05 11.98 -28.30
C ASN A 94 0.59 10.57 -28.64
N GLY A 95 -0.22 9.56 -28.41
CA GLY A 95 0.09 8.16 -28.77
C GLY A 95 1.02 7.44 -27.80
N VAL A 96 1.36 8.07 -26.68
CA VAL A 96 2.22 7.49 -25.64
C VAL A 96 1.67 7.75 -24.25
N ASP A 97 1.99 6.86 -23.31
CA ASP A 97 1.71 7.06 -21.90
C ASP A 97 2.74 8.03 -21.32
N ASN A 98 2.34 9.28 -21.06
CA ASN A 98 3.18 10.26 -20.42
C ASN A 98 3.05 10.11 -18.90
N PRO A 99 4.10 9.70 -18.15
CA PRO A 99 4.04 9.59 -16.70
C PRO A 99 3.88 10.98 -16.08
N MET A 100 2.87 11.16 -15.24
CA MET A 100 2.53 12.44 -14.63
C MET A 100 3.01 12.51 -13.18
N VAL A 101 2.57 11.55 -12.38
CA VAL A 101 2.97 11.40 -10.99
C VAL A 101 3.31 9.93 -10.75
N SER A 102 4.47 9.70 -10.21
CA SER A 102 4.89 8.36 -9.80
C SER A 102 5.29 8.37 -8.33
N ILE A 103 4.95 7.31 -7.61
CA ILE A 103 5.34 7.14 -6.21
C ILE A 103 5.96 5.76 -5.98
N ARG A 104 6.86 5.67 -5.01
CA ARG A 104 7.48 4.42 -4.53
C ARG A 104 7.85 4.53 -3.06
N LEU A 105 8.06 3.40 -2.40
CA LEU A 105 8.62 3.39 -1.05
C LEU A 105 10.09 3.82 -1.05
N LYS A 106 10.46 4.63 -0.07
CA LYS A 106 11.87 4.96 0.20
C LYS A 106 12.67 3.73 0.56
N ASN A 107 13.93 3.73 0.16
CA ASN A 107 14.87 2.74 0.63
C ASN A 107 14.97 2.79 2.18
N GLY A 108 14.87 1.64 2.84
CA GLY A 108 14.88 1.55 4.31
C GLY A 108 13.52 1.70 5.00
N ARG A 109 12.43 2.00 4.28
CA ARG A 109 11.06 2.07 4.81
C ARG A 109 10.25 0.82 4.45
N THR A 110 10.82 -0.34 4.67
CA THR A 110 10.24 -1.64 4.25
C THR A 110 9.02 -2.08 5.04
N ASN A 111 8.81 -1.49 6.20
CA ASN A 111 7.68 -1.75 7.11
C ASN A 111 6.50 -0.78 6.91
N ALA A 112 6.64 0.21 6.06
CA ALA A 112 5.55 1.13 5.77
C ALA A 112 4.56 0.49 4.79
N VAL A 113 3.28 0.77 5.01
CA VAL A 113 2.20 0.49 4.06
C VAL A 113 1.71 1.82 3.50
N VAL A 114 1.68 1.94 2.19
CA VAL A 114 1.24 3.16 1.51
C VAL A 114 0.06 2.84 0.61
N VAL A 115 -1.01 3.60 0.78
CA VAL A 115 -2.25 3.43 0.03
C VAL A 115 -2.51 4.68 -0.80
N PRO A 116 -2.41 4.63 -2.14
CA PRO A 116 -2.88 5.70 -3.01
C PRO A 116 -4.37 5.94 -2.76
N ALA A 117 -4.78 7.20 -2.57
CA ALA A 117 -6.13 7.52 -2.09
C ALA A 117 -6.95 8.28 -3.12
N ILE A 118 -6.51 9.46 -3.52
CA ILE A 118 -7.27 10.37 -4.39
C ILE A 118 -6.37 10.82 -5.54
N VAL A 119 -6.93 10.82 -6.74
CA VAL A 119 -6.28 11.37 -7.94
C VAL A 119 -7.18 12.45 -8.52
N ASP A 120 -6.63 13.65 -8.70
CA ASP A 120 -7.27 14.73 -9.43
C ASP A 120 -6.63 14.89 -10.80
N LEU A 121 -7.45 14.97 -11.84
CA LEU A 121 -7.03 15.05 -13.23
C LEU A 121 -7.62 16.31 -13.86
N TYR A 122 -6.79 17.14 -14.48
CA TYR A 122 -7.23 18.35 -15.18
C TYR A 122 -6.43 18.56 -16.47
N GLY A 123 -7.13 18.70 -17.59
CA GLY A 123 -6.54 19.04 -18.89
C GLY A 123 -6.62 20.56 -19.14
N LEU A 124 -5.54 21.15 -19.59
CA LEU A 124 -5.44 22.60 -19.83
C LEU A 124 -5.94 23.03 -21.20
N GLN A 125 -6.21 22.10 -22.12
CA GLN A 125 -6.81 22.34 -23.43
C GLN A 125 -8.16 21.64 -23.55
N ALA A 126 -9.04 22.11 -24.44
CA ALA A 126 -10.41 21.59 -24.63
C ALA A 126 -10.47 20.23 -25.36
N ASN A 127 -9.44 19.40 -25.22
CA ASN A 127 -9.31 18.11 -25.86
C ASN A 127 -9.71 16.96 -24.91
N ALA A 128 -9.84 15.76 -25.45
CA ALA A 128 -10.00 14.57 -24.64
C ALA A 128 -8.63 14.02 -24.21
N TYR A 129 -8.59 13.51 -23.01
CA TYR A 129 -7.42 12.90 -22.42
C TYR A 129 -7.77 11.51 -21.93
N LYS A 130 -6.88 10.53 -22.17
CA LYS A 130 -6.97 9.22 -21.59
C LYS A 130 -6.02 9.17 -20.40
N PHE A 131 -6.52 8.79 -19.22
CA PHE A 131 -5.66 8.47 -18.08
C PHE A 131 -5.51 6.97 -17.92
N ARG A 132 -4.35 6.54 -17.46
CA ARG A 132 -4.05 5.16 -17.07
C ARG A 132 -3.31 5.14 -15.75
N ILE A 133 -3.63 4.15 -14.95
CA ILE A 133 -3.02 3.90 -13.64
C ILE A 133 -2.29 2.56 -13.72
N PHE A 134 -1.00 2.58 -13.42
CA PHE A 134 -0.13 1.42 -13.48
C PHE A 134 0.48 1.12 -12.11
N GLU A 135 0.61 -0.15 -11.79
CA GLU A 135 1.47 -0.65 -10.73
C GLU A 135 2.68 -1.40 -11.30
N ASN A 136 3.71 -1.60 -10.49
CA ASN A 136 4.89 -2.37 -10.86
C ASN A 136 5.58 -1.86 -12.15
N VAL A 137 5.59 -0.55 -12.36
CA VAL A 137 6.35 0.05 -13.46
C VAL A 137 7.82 -0.30 -13.30
N THR A 138 8.43 -0.82 -14.37
CA THR A 138 9.79 -1.35 -14.33
C THR A 138 10.83 -0.25 -14.30
N SER A 139 10.65 0.79 -15.12
CA SER A 139 11.54 1.95 -15.14
C SER A 139 10.85 3.22 -15.61
N LEU A 140 11.41 4.35 -15.17
CA LEU A 140 11.01 5.70 -15.55
C LEU A 140 12.24 6.44 -16.10
N THR A 141 12.14 6.94 -17.32
CA THR A 141 13.22 7.72 -17.94
C THR A 141 13.17 9.16 -17.45
N GLY A 142 14.29 9.69 -16.99
CA GLY A 142 14.40 11.07 -16.51
C GLY A 142 13.74 11.33 -15.15
N ALA A 143 13.45 10.29 -14.39
CA ALA A 143 12.90 10.42 -13.05
C ALA A 143 13.86 11.11 -12.08
N SER A 144 13.36 12.07 -11.32
CA SER A 144 14.06 12.75 -10.23
C SER A 144 13.24 12.64 -8.95
N TRP A 145 13.58 11.62 -8.15
CA TRP A 145 12.83 11.28 -6.95
C TRP A 145 12.98 12.32 -5.85
N GLN A 146 11.85 12.76 -5.31
CA GLN A 146 11.74 13.77 -4.26
C GLN A 146 10.94 13.21 -3.08
N THR A 147 11.01 13.87 -1.94
CA THR A 147 10.21 13.52 -0.77
C THR A 147 9.40 14.72 -0.31
N THR A 148 8.18 14.48 0.20
CA THR A 148 7.36 15.55 0.78
C THR A 148 8.01 16.12 2.05
N ASP A 149 8.57 15.24 2.89
CA ASP A 149 9.32 15.59 4.09
C ASP A 149 10.24 14.45 4.54
N SER A 150 10.99 14.67 5.61
CA SER A 150 11.97 13.71 6.15
C SER A 150 11.29 12.47 6.78
N LEU A 151 10.04 12.58 7.24
CA LEU A 151 9.30 11.51 7.91
C LEU A 151 8.53 10.65 6.92
N SER A 152 8.25 11.15 5.69
CA SER A 152 7.54 10.39 4.66
C SER A 152 8.24 9.08 4.34
N ALA A 153 7.48 8.03 4.19
CA ALA A 153 7.94 6.73 3.69
C ALA A 153 8.00 6.66 2.16
N VAL A 154 7.51 7.69 1.47
CA VAL A 154 7.35 7.72 0.02
C VAL A 154 8.33 8.69 -0.62
N GLU A 155 8.84 8.31 -1.78
CA GLU A 155 9.43 9.20 -2.77
C GLU A 155 8.47 9.35 -3.94
N TYR A 156 8.35 10.56 -4.47
CA TYR A 156 7.55 10.85 -5.65
C TYR A 156 8.40 11.42 -6.79
N ASP A 157 7.94 11.25 -8.01
CA ASP A 157 8.53 11.83 -9.22
C ASP A 157 7.45 12.49 -10.08
N LEU A 158 7.78 13.68 -10.59
CA LEU A 158 6.96 14.46 -11.52
C LEU A 158 7.67 14.72 -12.85
N SER A 159 8.92 14.32 -12.95
CA SER A 159 9.84 14.71 -14.03
C SER A 159 10.00 13.66 -15.13
N ALA A 160 9.66 12.41 -14.85
CA ALA A 160 9.83 11.31 -15.81
C ALA A 160 9.16 11.62 -17.15
N THR A 161 9.88 11.36 -18.24
CA THR A 161 9.42 11.64 -19.62
C THR A 161 8.90 10.41 -20.34
N ALA A 162 9.25 9.21 -19.88
CA ALA A 162 8.76 7.94 -20.41
C ALA A 162 8.75 6.87 -19.32
N MET A 163 7.97 5.83 -19.54
CA MET A 163 7.87 4.67 -18.66
C MET A 163 7.96 3.37 -19.45
N THR A 164 8.41 2.30 -18.80
CA THR A 164 8.40 0.94 -19.37
C THR A 164 7.85 -0.06 -18.38
N GLY A 165 7.13 -1.06 -18.90
CA GLY A 165 6.50 -2.09 -18.08
C GLY A 165 5.36 -1.55 -17.25
N GLY A 166 4.95 -2.35 -16.27
CA GLY A 166 3.82 -2.05 -15.40
C GLY A 166 2.58 -2.85 -15.76
N THR A 167 1.76 -3.09 -14.74
CA THR A 167 0.44 -3.71 -14.87
C THR A 167 -0.60 -2.61 -14.88
N LEU A 168 -1.41 -2.54 -15.95
CA LEU A 168 -2.51 -1.60 -16.03
C LEU A 168 -3.60 -2.00 -15.02
N LEU A 169 -3.90 -1.12 -14.08
CA LEU A 169 -4.96 -1.30 -13.10
C LEU A 169 -6.28 -0.69 -13.55
N ARG A 170 -6.20 0.51 -14.15
CA ARG A 170 -7.37 1.26 -14.55
C ARG A 170 -7.05 2.18 -15.71
N GLU A 171 -8.03 2.39 -16.58
CA GLU A 171 -8.01 3.46 -17.58
C GLU A 171 -9.37 4.16 -17.66
N GLY A 172 -9.38 5.37 -18.19
CA GLY A 172 -10.58 6.12 -18.46
C GLY A 172 -10.29 7.38 -19.24
N ILE A 173 -11.34 8.13 -19.51
CA ILE A 173 -11.27 9.34 -20.33
C ILE A 173 -11.87 10.52 -19.55
N PHE A 174 -11.25 11.69 -19.70
CA PHE A 174 -11.80 12.95 -19.23
C PHE A 174 -11.59 14.03 -20.30
N LYS A 175 -12.35 15.11 -20.21
CA LYS A 175 -12.23 16.25 -21.10
C LYS A 175 -11.57 17.40 -20.36
N GLY A 176 -10.67 18.10 -21.02
CA GLY A 176 -10.01 19.25 -20.45
C GLY A 176 -10.89 20.50 -20.43
N LEU A 177 -10.48 21.52 -19.65
CA LEU A 177 -11.21 22.75 -19.37
C LEU A 177 -12.59 22.56 -18.70
N GLU A 178 -12.89 21.35 -18.21
CA GLU A 178 -14.07 21.06 -17.41
C GLU A 178 -13.68 21.00 -15.93
N VAL A 179 -14.63 20.67 -15.07
CA VAL A 179 -14.34 20.42 -13.65
C VAL A 179 -13.32 19.31 -13.53
N ALA A 180 -12.32 19.47 -12.67
CA ALA A 180 -11.31 18.43 -12.41
C ALA A 180 -11.98 17.09 -12.10
N LYS A 181 -11.51 16.03 -12.76
CA LYS A 181 -12.00 14.69 -12.49
C LYS A 181 -11.30 14.13 -11.27
N GLU A 182 -12.04 13.96 -10.19
CA GLU A 182 -11.59 13.28 -8.98
C GLU A 182 -11.85 11.77 -9.08
N LEU A 183 -10.88 10.97 -8.69
CA LEU A 183 -10.96 9.53 -8.60
C LEU A 183 -10.60 9.10 -7.18
N MET A 184 -11.57 8.52 -6.48
CA MET A 184 -11.32 7.89 -5.18
C MET A 184 -10.83 6.46 -5.39
N LEU A 185 -9.50 6.26 -5.42
CA LEU A 185 -8.89 4.97 -5.73
C LEU A 185 -9.27 3.88 -4.73
N ARG A 186 -9.44 4.24 -3.46
CA ARG A 186 -9.82 3.30 -2.42
C ARG A 186 -11.19 2.68 -2.65
N ASP A 187 -12.17 3.47 -3.09
CA ASP A 187 -13.54 3.02 -3.29
C ASP A 187 -13.69 2.30 -4.63
N GLU A 188 -13.04 2.82 -5.66
CA GLU A 188 -13.16 2.30 -7.01
C GLU A 188 -12.37 1.00 -7.25
N MET A 189 -11.34 0.72 -6.44
CA MET A 189 -10.48 -0.45 -6.57
C MET A 189 -10.56 -1.39 -5.36
N ASN A 190 -11.66 -1.33 -4.59
CA ASN A 190 -11.93 -2.17 -3.42
C ASN A 190 -10.81 -2.16 -2.36
N GLY A 191 -10.12 -1.03 -2.20
CA GLY A 191 -9.09 -0.86 -1.17
C GLY A 191 -7.83 -1.71 -1.36
N SER A 192 -7.61 -2.30 -2.52
CA SER A 192 -6.59 -3.33 -2.73
C SER A 192 -5.24 -2.81 -3.23
N ILE A 193 -5.13 -1.53 -3.62
CA ILE A 193 -3.85 -0.99 -4.06
C ILE A 193 -3.02 -0.59 -2.84
N GLN A 194 -1.96 -1.33 -2.59
CA GLN A 194 -0.98 -1.01 -1.58
C GLN A 194 0.41 -1.02 -2.21
N LEU A 195 1.17 0.06 -2.03
CA LEU A 195 2.59 0.03 -2.33
C LEU A 195 3.27 -0.85 -1.29
N THR A 196 3.86 -1.91 -1.76
CA THR A 196 4.65 -2.84 -0.96
C THR A 196 6.03 -2.97 -1.56
N ARG A 197 6.97 -3.45 -0.77
CA ARG A 197 8.26 -3.87 -1.29
C ARG A 197 8.24 -5.36 -1.55
N LYS A 198 8.54 -5.78 -2.76
CA LYS A 198 8.79 -7.19 -3.06
C LYS A 198 9.96 -7.70 -2.21
N ILE A 199 9.81 -8.88 -1.63
CA ILE A 199 10.75 -9.49 -0.65
C ILE A 199 12.20 -9.51 -1.15
N ASN A 200 12.46 -9.51 -2.45
CA ASN A 200 13.78 -9.61 -3.05
C ASN A 200 14.10 -8.45 -4.04
N ALA A 201 13.34 -7.36 -4.04
CA ALA A 201 13.61 -6.25 -4.94
C ALA A 201 14.41 -5.15 -4.24
N ALA A 202 15.47 -4.68 -4.90
CA ALA A 202 16.28 -3.55 -4.43
C ALA A 202 15.47 -2.25 -4.40
N ASN A 203 14.46 -2.13 -5.27
CA ASN A 203 13.56 -0.98 -5.38
C ASN A 203 12.13 -1.40 -5.05
N GLY A 204 11.38 -0.50 -4.41
CA GLY A 204 9.95 -0.67 -4.17
C GLY A 204 9.14 -0.68 -5.48
N ASP A 205 7.93 -1.20 -5.43
CA ASP A 205 6.99 -1.12 -6.54
C ASP A 205 6.74 0.35 -6.89
N ILE A 206 6.75 0.67 -8.19
CA ILE A 206 6.46 2.01 -8.67
C ILE A 206 5.00 2.03 -9.13
N PHE A 207 4.24 2.91 -8.50
CA PHE A 207 2.88 3.24 -8.91
C PHE A 207 2.93 4.53 -9.73
N THR A 208 2.31 4.51 -10.91
CA THR A 208 2.37 5.64 -11.85
C THR A 208 1.01 5.96 -12.42
N ILE A 209 0.69 7.24 -12.46
CA ILE A 209 -0.43 7.78 -13.22
C ILE A 209 0.13 8.38 -14.50
N ALA A 210 -0.38 7.93 -15.64
CA ALA A 210 0.00 8.41 -16.95
C ALA A 210 -1.20 9.00 -17.69
N ILE A 211 -0.93 9.98 -18.56
CA ILE A 211 -1.93 10.60 -19.44
C ILE A 211 -1.46 10.51 -20.89
N GLU A 212 -2.40 10.17 -21.76
CA GLU A 212 -2.28 10.27 -23.22
C GLU A 212 -3.30 11.29 -23.73
N PRO A 213 -2.86 12.44 -24.30
CA PRO A 213 -3.77 13.41 -24.92
C PRO A 213 -4.16 12.94 -26.33
N THR A 214 -5.24 13.50 -26.87
CA THR A 214 -5.61 13.28 -28.29
C THR A 214 -4.79 14.11 -29.26
N THR A 215 -4.09 15.13 -28.77
CA THR A 215 -3.29 16.05 -29.59
C THR A 215 -1.90 16.25 -28.97
N ASN A 216 -0.86 16.41 -29.77
CA ASN A 216 0.48 16.74 -29.29
C ASN A 216 0.53 18.14 -28.67
N ASN A 217 1.39 18.32 -27.69
CA ASN A 217 1.62 19.57 -26.96
C ASN A 217 0.41 20.04 -26.13
N ASP A 218 -0.49 19.16 -25.82
CA ASP A 218 -1.49 19.41 -24.78
C ASP A 218 -0.84 19.33 -23.40
N ASP A 219 -1.32 20.11 -22.46
CA ASP A 219 -0.83 20.12 -21.10
C ASP A 219 -1.89 19.57 -20.15
N ALA A 220 -1.45 18.86 -19.12
CA ALA A 220 -2.33 18.38 -18.06
C ALA A 220 -1.68 18.51 -16.69
N ILE A 221 -2.53 18.54 -15.68
CA ILE A 221 -2.16 18.54 -14.26
C ILE A 221 -2.74 17.29 -13.63
N VAL A 222 -1.93 16.61 -12.84
CA VAL A 222 -2.34 15.50 -11.99
C VAL A 222 -1.89 15.77 -10.57
N ALA A 223 -2.79 15.61 -9.62
CA ALA A 223 -2.46 15.53 -8.21
C ALA A 223 -2.78 14.13 -7.70
N LEU A 224 -1.89 13.58 -6.89
CA LEU A 224 -2.06 12.31 -6.20
C LEU A 224 -1.91 12.51 -4.70
N SER A 225 -2.92 12.08 -3.95
CA SER A 225 -2.86 11.99 -2.50
C SER A 225 -2.75 10.52 -2.09
N TRP A 226 -1.97 10.25 -1.04
CA TRP A 226 -1.80 8.91 -0.48
C TRP A 226 -1.77 8.94 1.03
N GLN A 227 -2.04 7.80 1.64
CA GLN A 227 -1.97 7.58 3.08
C GLN A 227 -0.76 6.72 3.41
N GLU A 228 0.02 7.14 4.41
CA GLU A 228 1.19 6.42 4.91
C GLU A 228 0.91 5.86 6.29
N HIS A 229 1.11 4.55 6.44
CA HIS A 229 1.09 3.84 7.71
C HIS A 229 2.54 3.47 8.02
N ILE A 230 3.14 4.22 8.92
CA ILE A 230 4.53 4.04 9.34
C ILE A 230 4.50 3.49 10.76
N ASN A 231 4.97 2.24 10.93
CA ASN A 231 5.14 1.60 12.23
C ASN A 231 6.53 1.88 12.80
#